data_5bef2d6b4612836450722412368d22eb
#
_entry.id   5bef2d6b4612836450722412368d22eb
#
_cell.length_a   1.000
_cell.length_b   1.000
_cell.length_c   1.000
_cell.angle_alpha   90.00
_cell.angle_beta   90.00
_cell.angle_gamma   90.00
#
_symmetry.space_group_name_H-M   'P 1'
#
loop_
_entity.id
_entity.type
_entity.pdbx_description
1 polymer ?
#
loop_
_entity_poly.entity_id
_entity_poly.type
_entity_poly.pdbx_seq_one_letter_code
_entity_poly.pdbx_strand_id
1 'polypeptide(L)'
;MPVSSHENSDEDSIGGDQPSADTEFHRHQRRWQRRFVVRVAAVVGLVVAVVVIARWLGFDLGYLYAHRENLWSVLVEEMLAPRALWTQLQGDAGLLVPAAAETLAIATVGTALGLPVALLFGTLAASNVTPRPVHASVRLLLGGVRAVPSMVYALLFVILAGLGPVAGALAIGVGTVGDLGRLFADEMEEIDETPVEAVASTGAGAVSTTAAARLPQVTTAYVAWILFYLEINARKSSVLGSSARAGLASR
;
A
#
# COMPACT_ATOMS: atom_id res chain seq x y z
N MET A 1 99.07 -0.25 4.99
CA MET A 1 98.93 -0.79 6.35
C MET A 1 97.49 -0.53 6.78
N PRO A 2 96.78 -1.39 7.53
CA PRO A 2 95.81 -2.33 7.04
C PRO A 2 94.40 -1.93 7.50
N VAL A 3 93.40 -2.24 6.70
CA VAL A 3 92.36 -3.25 6.86
C VAL A 3 91.78 -3.41 8.27
N SER A 4 90.52 -3.18 8.40
CA SER A 4 89.62 -4.04 9.17
C SER A 4 88.22 -3.93 8.66
N SER A 5 87.86 -4.93 7.99
CA SER A 5 86.56 -5.60 7.87
C SER A 5 85.72 -5.51 9.13
N HIS A 6 84.50 -5.07 9.03
CA HIS A 6 83.37 -5.59 9.84
C HIS A 6 82.19 -5.89 8.92
N GLU A 7 82.10 -7.11 8.82
CA GLU A 7 81.05 -8.02 8.25
C GLU A 7 79.73 -7.83 8.93
N ASN A 8 78.77 -7.53 8.11
CA ASN A 8 77.48 -8.21 7.93
C ASN A 8 76.97 -9.01 9.11
N SER A 9 75.86 -8.59 9.71
CA SER A 9 74.95 -9.40 10.47
C SER A 9 73.70 -8.59 10.82
N ASP A 10 72.77 -8.35 9.87
CA ASP A 10 71.40 -7.98 10.16
C ASP A 10 70.49 -8.19 8.92
N GLU A 11 70.57 -9.37 8.33
CA GLU A 11 69.58 -9.90 7.39
C GLU A 11 69.00 -11.19 7.96
N ASP A 12 68.13 -11.11 8.95
CA ASP A 12 67.19 -12.22 9.29
C ASP A 12 66.22 -11.77 10.35
N SER A 13 65.13 -11.10 9.96
CA SER A 13 63.87 -11.11 10.71
C SER A 13 62.73 -10.33 10.01
N ILE A 14 62.47 -10.60 8.74
CA ILE A 14 61.16 -10.24 8.16
C ILE A 14 60.57 -11.46 7.47
N GLY A 15 60.35 -12.51 8.27
CA GLY A 15 59.48 -13.62 7.95
C GLY A 15 58.10 -13.38 8.57
N GLY A 16 57.44 -12.27 8.23
CA GLY A 16 56.04 -12.06 8.53
C GLY A 16 55.23 -13.00 7.66
N ASP A 17 54.60 -13.96 8.32
CA ASP A 17 53.66 -14.93 7.78
C ASP A 17 52.55 -14.22 6.98
N GLN A 18 52.80 -13.96 5.69
CA GLN A 18 51.76 -13.48 4.76
C GLN A 18 50.89 -14.69 4.44
N PRO A 19 49.59 -14.63 4.80
CA PRO A 19 48.71 -15.72 4.42
C PRO A 19 48.69 -15.82 2.90
N SER A 20 49.10 -16.97 2.40
CA SER A 20 49.18 -17.24 0.97
C SER A 20 47.86 -16.87 0.29
N ALA A 21 47.93 -16.16 -0.85
CA ALA A 21 46.79 -15.68 -1.64
C ALA A 21 45.76 -16.81 -1.92
N ASP A 22 46.21 -18.04 -1.95
CA ASP A 22 45.38 -19.23 -2.12
C ASP A 22 44.40 -19.47 -0.96
N THR A 23 44.77 -19.15 0.29
CA THR A 23 43.90 -19.33 1.46
C THR A 23 42.78 -18.28 1.51
N GLU A 24 43.02 -17.07 1.05
CA GLU A 24 41.99 -16.01 0.95
C GLU A 24 41.00 -16.28 -0.19
N PHE A 25 41.50 -16.78 -1.34
CA PHE A 25 40.66 -17.13 -2.49
C PHE A 25 39.69 -18.23 -2.15
N HIS A 26 40.12 -19.30 -1.45
CA HIS A 26 39.25 -20.38 -1.01
C HIS A 26 38.23 -19.98 0.07
N ARG A 27 38.53 -19.00 0.91
CA ARG A 27 37.59 -18.45 1.91
C ARG A 27 36.50 -17.62 1.25
N HIS A 28 36.79 -16.84 0.20
CA HIS A 28 35.82 -16.06 -0.56
C HIS A 28 34.88 -16.96 -1.38
N GLN A 29 35.39 -17.99 -2.02
CA GLN A 29 34.59 -18.97 -2.78
C GLN A 29 33.58 -19.71 -1.89
N ARG A 30 34.00 -20.15 -0.70
CA ARG A 30 33.11 -20.85 0.24
C ARG A 30 31.98 -19.95 0.79
N ARG A 31 32.26 -18.65 0.99
CA ARG A 31 31.22 -17.68 1.43
C ARG A 31 30.22 -17.39 0.31
N TRP A 32 30.66 -17.34 -0.93
CA TRP A 32 29.80 -17.11 -2.08
C TRP A 32 28.92 -18.32 -2.36
N GLN A 33 29.46 -19.50 -2.32
CA GLN A 33 28.72 -20.77 -2.45
C GLN A 33 27.69 -20.94 -1.33
N ARG A 34 28.04 -20.64 -0.08
CA ARG A 34 27.07 -20.68 1.04
C ARG A 34 25.90 -19.71 0.84
N ARG A 35 26.17 -18.48 0.41
CA ARG A 35 25.13 -17.48 0.14
C ARG A 35 24.24 -17.90 -1.04
N PHE A 36 24.81 -18.51 -2.06
CA PHE A 36 24.06 -19.05 -3.20
C PHE A 36 23.18 -20.22 -2.76
N VAL A 37 23.73 -21.19 -2.04
CA VAL A 37 22.96 -22.34 -1.50
C VAL A 37 21.84 -21.87 -0.56
N VAL A 38 22.09 -20.91 0.32
CA VAL A 38 21.06 -20.36 1.22
C VAL A 38 19.95 -19.66 0.42
N ARG A 39 20.31 -18.90 -0.62
CA ARG A 39 19.30 -18.26 -1.49
C ARG A 39 18.47 -19.28 -2.26
N VAL A 40 19.10 -20.29 -2.84
CA VAL A 40 18.41 -21.36 -3.53
C VAL A 40 17.53 -22.16 -2.56
N ALA A 41 18.02 -22.49 -1.38
CA ALA A 41 17.23 -23.14 -0.34
C ALA A 41 16.04 -22.30 0.13
N ALA A 42 16.22 -20.98 0.26
CA ALA A 42 15.12 -20.05 0.60
C ALA A 42 14.07 -20.00 -0.51
N VAL A 43 14.48 -19.94 -1.78
CA VAL A 43 13.53 -19.95 -2.92
C VAL A 43 12.79 -21.29 -2.99
N VAL A 44 13.50 -22.40 -2.85
CA VAL A 44 12.88 -23.74 -2.82
C VAL A 44 11.93 -23.87 -1.64
N GLY A 45 12.33 -23.39 -0.45
CA GLY A 45 11.47 -23.39 0.74
C GLY A 45 10.21 -22.54 0.53
N LEU A 46 10.34 -21.39 -0.11
CA LEU A 46 9.20 -20.54 -0.45
C LEU A 46 8.25 -21.24 -1.44
N VAL A 47 8.79 -21.86 -2.49
CA VAL A 47 7.99 -22.61 -3.48
C VAL A 47 7.27 -23.78 -2.82
N VAL A 48 7.96 -24.54 -1.96
CA VAL A 48 7.35 -25.64 -1.21
C VAL A 48 6.25 -25.12 -0.29
N ALA A 49 6.49 -24.04 0.42
CA ALA A 49 5.46 -23.41 1.29
C ALA A 49 4.23 -22.99 0.49
N VAL A 50 4.42 -22.35 -0.67
CA VAL A 50 3.32 -21.95 -1.56
C VAL A 50 2.54 -23.20 -2.06
N VAL A 51 3.23 -24.26 -2.45
CA VAL A 51 2.58 -25.50 -2.90
C VAL A 51 1.80 -26.16 -1.76
N VAL A 52 2.37 -26.21 -0.56
CA VAL A 52 1.69 -26.76 0.62
C VAL A 52 0.44 -25.95 0.97
N ILE A 53 0.56 -24.64 0.99
CA ILE A 53 -0.58 -23.73 1.25
C ILE A 53 -1.65 -23.89 0.16
N ALA A 54 -1.25 -23.94 -1.12
CA ALA A 54 -2.18 -24.13 -2.22
C ALA A 54 -2.93 -25.48 -2.10
N ARG A 55 -2.22 -26.56 -1.74
CA ARG A 55 -2.83 -27.86 -1.47
C ARG A 55 -3.77 -27.84 -0.27
N TRP A 56 -3.38 -27.13 0.79
CA TRP A 56 -4.21 -27.00 1.99
C TRP A 56 -5.49 -26.18 1.73
N LEU A 57 -5.42 -25.16 0.84
CA LEU A 57 -6.58 -24.40 0.36
C LEU A 57 -7.47 -25.21 -0.62
N GLY A 58 -7.12 -26.45 -0.97
CA GLY A 58 -7.85 -27.23 -1.96
C GLY A 58 -7.62 -26.78 -3.40
N PHE A 59 -6.56 -26.01 -3.66
CA PHE A 59 -6.21 -25.57 -5.01
C PHE A 59 -5.66 -26.75 -5.82
N ASP A 60 -6.49 -27.29 -6.70
CA ASP A 60 -6.13 -28.39 -7.57
C ASP A 60 -5.87 -27.89 -8.99
N LEU A 61 -4.59 -27.88 -9.36
CA LEU A 61 -4.15 -27.55 -10.72
C LEU A 61 -4.69 -28.53 -11.77
N GLY A 62 -4.95 -29.78 -11.38
CA GLY A 62 -5.58 -30.79 -12.24
C GLY A 62 -7.02 -30.40 -12.56
N TYR A 63 -7.76 -29.88 -11.57
CA TYR A 63 -9.12 -29.36 -11.78
C TYR A 63 -9.12 -28.16 -12.74
N LEU A 64 -8.20 -27.22 -12.56
CA LEU A 64 -8.04 -26.07 -13.49
C LEU A 64 -7.71 -26.52 -14.90
N TYR A 65 -6.81 -27.49 -15.05
CA TYR A 65 -6.42 -28.03 -16.35
C TYR A 65 -7.56 -28.82 -17.02
N ALA A 66 -8.29 -29.60 -16.24
CA ALA A 66 -9.47 -30.33 -16.74
C ALA A 66 -10.58 -29.39 -17.23
N HIS A 67 -10.75 -28.21 -16.60
CA HIS A 67 -11.76 -27.22 -16.95
C HIS A 67 -11.21 -26.04 -17.78
N ARG A 68 -10.04 -26.20 -18.41
CA ARG A 68 -9.42 -25.15 -19.24
C ARG A 68 -10.29 -24.67 -20.39
N GLU A 69 -11.14 -25.54 -20.92
CA GLU A 69 -12.10 -25.18 -21.97
C GLU A 69 -13.18 -24.22 -21.47
N ASN A 70 -13.66 -24.42 -20.24
CA ASN A 70 -14.58 -23.49 -19.59
C ASN A 70 -13.91 -22.14 -19.27
N LEU A 71 -12.63 -22.17 -18.84
CA LEU A 71 -11.86 -20.94 -18.65
C LEU A 71 -11.64 -20.21 -19.98
N TRP A 72 -11.35 -20.95 -21.03
CA TRP A 72 -11.15 -20.39 -22.36
C TRP A 72 -12.44 -19.81 -22.92
N SER A 73 -13.58 -20.53 -22.82
CA SER A 73 -14.88 -20.02 -23.28
C SER A 73 -15.28 -18.75 -22.51
N VAL A 74 -15.18 -18.73 -21.19
CA VAL A 74 -15.52 -17.55 -20.39
C VAL A 74 -14.60 -16.36 -20.71
N LEU A 75 -13.27 -16.59 -20.78
CA LEU A 75 -12.32 -15.50 -21.02
C LEU A 75 -12.39 -14.96 -22.46
N VAL A 76 -12.50 -15.86 -23.46
CA VAL A 76 -12.41 -15.48 -24.87
C VAL A 76 -13.78 -15.25 -25.48
N GLU A 77 -14.72 -16.12 -25.23
CA GLU A 77 -16.03 -16.06 -25.87
C GLU A 77 -17.01 -15.12 -25.15
N GLU A 78 -16.94 -15.05 -23.80
CA GLU A 78 -17.84 -14.18 -23.03
C GLU A 78 -17.21 -12.81 -22.70
N MET A 79 -15.91 -12.75 -22.36
CA MET A 79 -15.28 -11.48 -21.95
C MET A 79 -14.57 -10.74 -23.08
N LEU A 80 -13.85 -11.44 -23.99
CA LEU A 80 -13.05 -10.81 -25.03
C LEU A 80 -13.69 -10.85 -26.43
N ALA A 81 -14.73 -11.68 -26.67
CA ALA A 81 -15.31 -11.73 -27.99
C ALA A 81 -15.96 -10.38 -28.36
N PRO A 82 -15.57 -9.76 -29.49
CA PRO A 82 -16.13 -8.47 -29.90
C PRO A 82 -17.63 -8.49 -30.02
N ARG A 83 -18.22 -9.65 -30.37
CA ARG A 83 -19.67 -9.83 -30.47
C ARG A 83 -20.36 -9.79 -29.12
N ALA A 84 -19.79 -10.44 -28.08
CA ALA A 84 -20.36 -10.42 -26.73
C ALA A 84 -20.28 -9.00 -26.13
N LEU A 85 -19.17 -8.31 -26.31
CA LEU A 85 -19.02 -6.91 -25.92
C LEU A 85 -19.99 -6.00 -26.67
N TRP A 86 -20.18 -6.22 -27.99
CA TRP A 86 -21.06 -5.42 -28.80
C TRP A 86 -22.54 -5.63 -28.47
N THR A 87 -22.97 -6.87 -28.23
CA THR A 87 -24.35 -7.18 -27.80
C THR A 87 -24.64 -6.64 -26.42
N GLN A 88 -23.71 -6.72 -25.48
CA GLN A 88 -23.86 -6.11 -24.16
C GLN A 88 -23.91 -4.58 -24.22
N LEU A 89 -23.03 -3.96 -25.03
CA LEU A 89 -23.03 -2.51 -25.24
C LEU A 89 -24.31 -2.01 -25.93
N GLN A 90 -24.87 -2.76 -26.88
CA GLN A 90 -26.13 -2.39 -27.55
C GLN A 90 -27.38 -2.71 -26.74
N GLY A 91 -27.38 -3.84 -26.01
CA GLY A 91 -28.55 -4.26 -25.18
C GLY A 91 -28.70 -3.44 -23.90
N ASP A 92 -27.57 -3.13 -23.25
CA ASP A 92 -27.54 -2.54 -21.92
C ASP A 92 -26.99 -1.12 -21.87
N ALA A 93 -26.74 -0.46 -23.04
CA ALA A 93 -26.21 0.89 -23.04
C ALA A 93 -27.05 1.88 -22.21
N GLY A 94 -28.36 1.70 -22.18
CA GLY A 94 -29.28 2.47 -21.36
C GLY A 94 -29.10 2.23 -19.84
N LEU A 95 -28.53 1.10 -19.44
CA LEU A 95 -28.29 0.74 -18.04
C LEU A 95 -26.85 1.01 -17.61
N LEU A 96 -25.88 0.94 -18.53
CA LEU A 96 -24.45 1.12 -18.23
C LEU A 96 -24.12 2.53 -17.79
N VAL A 97 -24.67 3.54 -18.46
CA VAL A 97 -24.42 4.95 -18.13
C VAL A 97 -24.95 5.31 -16.73
N PRO A 98 -26.22 5.00 -16.38
CA PRO A 98 -26.70 5.21 -15.01
C PRO A 98 -25.90 4.42 -13.97
N ALA A 99 -25.48 3.18 -14.28
CA ALA A 99 -24.69 2.37 -13.38
C ALA A 99 -23.30 2.97 -13.12
N ALA A 100 -22.64 3.44 -14.16
CA ALA A 100 -21.36 4.14 -14.05
C ALA A 100 -21.50 5.45 -13.26
N ALA A 101 -22.53 6.22 -13.54
CA ALA A 101 -22.84 7.45 -12.80
C ALA A 101 -23.10 7.20 -11.31
N GLU A 102 -23.86 6.16 -10.98
CA GLU A 102 -24.11 5.74 -9.59
C GLU A 102 -22.81 5.33 -8.88
N THR A 103 -21.96 4.55 -9.55
CA THR A 103 -20.64 4.14 -9.04
C THR A 103 -19.76 5.34 -8.74
N LEU A 104 -19.68 6.30 -9.65
CA LEU A 104 -18.92 7.53 -9.47
C LEU A 104 -19.52 8.41 -8.36
N ALA A 105 -20.84 8.49 -8.27
CA ALA A 105 -21.53 9.24 -7.21
C ALA A 105 -21.22 8.64 -5.84
N ILE A 106 -21.29 7.31 -5.68
CA ILE A 106 -20.96 6.61 -4.43
C ILE A 106 -19.51 6.90 -4.03
N ALA A 107 -18.58 6.79 -4.98
CA ALA A 107 -17.16 7.06 -4.72
C ALA A 107 -16.90 8.51 -4.33
N THR A 108 -17.48 9.46 -5.07
CA THR A 108 -17.30 10.90 -4.84
C THR A 108 -17.92 11.34 -3.53
N VAL A 109 -19.17 10.96 -3.27
CA VAL A 109 -19.86 11.30 -2.02
C VAL A 109 -19.18 10.66 -0.82
N GLY A 110 -18.81 9.38 -0.91
CA GLY A 110 -18.09 8.68 0.16
C GLY A 110 -16.75 9.34 0.48
N THR A 111 -15.96 9.64 -0.54
CA THR A 111 -14.68 10.34 -0.36
C THR A 111 -14.88 11.74 0.22
N ALA A 112 -15.85 12.49 -0.28
CA ALA A 112 -16.15 13.84 0.20
C ALA A 112 -16.62 13.86 1.66
N LEU A 113 -17.39 12.86 2.09
CA LEU A 113 -17.81 12.70 3.49
C LEU A 113 -16.63 12.33 4.42
N GLY A 114 -15.73 11.48 3.96
CA GLY A 114 -14.56 11.06 4.73
C GLY A 114 -13.46 12.11 4.79
N LEU A 115 -13.34 12.97 3.77
CA LEU A 115 -12.24 13.91 3.61
C LEU A 115 -12.07 14.92 4.77
N PRO A 116 -13.10 15.62 5.26
CA PRO A 116 -12.95 16.57 6.37
C PRO A 116 -12.47 15.87 7.65
N VAL A 117 -12.97 14.66 7.89
CA VAL A 117 -12.58 13.84 9.05
C VAL A 117 -11.14 13.33 8.89
N ALA A 118 -10.75 12.91 7.69
CA ALA A 118 -9.39 12.50 7.37
C ALA A 118 -8.38 13.67 7.55
N LEU A 119 -8.73 14.88 7.12
CA LEU A 119 -7.90 16.07 7.32
C LEU A 119 -7.72 16.41 8.81
N LEU A 120 -8.80 16.36 9.56
CA LEU A 120 -8.76 16.62 11.01
C LEU A 120 -7.90 15.58 11.72
N PHE A 121 -8.19 14.29 11.54
CA PHE A 121 -7.44 13.23 12.20
C PHE A 121 -6.02 13.11 11.65
N GLY A 122 -5.78 13.36 10.37
CA GLY A 122 -4.44 13.40 9.78
C GLY A 122 -3.58 14.49 10.44
N THR A 123 -4.10 15.70 10.57
CA THR A 123 -3.40 16.78 11.27
C THR A 123 -3.13 16.45 12.74
N LEU A 124 -4.11 15.86 13.44
CA LEU A 124 -3.94 15.44 14.84
C LEU A 124 -3.01 14.23 15.01
N ALA A 125 -2.85 13.41 13.99
CA ALA A 125 -1.95 12.26 13.99
C ALA A 125 -0.49 12.63 13.69
N ALA A 126 -0.21 13.85 13.23
CA ALA A 126 1.14 14.32 12.94
C ALA A 126 1.90 14.65 14.23
N SER A 127 3.09 14.06 14.38
CA SER A 127 3.90 14.16 15.61
C SER A 127 4.51 15.54 15.82
N ASN A 128 4.67 16.31 14.72
CA ASN A 128 5.15 17.69 14.75
C ASN A 128 4.04 18.72 15.03
N VAL A 129 2.77 18.30 15.10
CA VAL A 129 1.62 19.18 15.37
C VAL A 129 1.07 18.96 16.78
N THR A 130 1.00 17.72 17.25
CA THR A 130 0.34 17.35 18.51
C THR A 130 1.25 16.63 19.49
N PRO A 131 0.98 16.71 20.82
CA PRO A 131 1.73 15.99 21.84
C PRO A 131 1.65 14.47 21.67
N ARG A 132 2.69 13.76 22.12
CA ARG A 132 2.84 12.30 22.01
C ARG A 132 1.58 11.47 22.33
N PRO A 133 0.85 11.69 23.44
CA PRO A 133 -0.31 10.86 23.75
C PRO A 133 -1.45 11.05 22.72
N VAL A 134 -1.62 12.25 22.18
CA VAL A 134 -2.68 12.56 21.22
C VAL A 134 -2.39 11.94 19.86
N HIS A 135 -1.21 12.22 19.27
CA HIS A 135 -0.90 11.66 17.97
C HIS A 135 -0.82 10.13 18.00
N ALA A 136 -0.29 9.52 19.08
CA ALA A 136 -0.23 8.07 19.20
C ALA A 136 -1.63 7.44 19.27
N SER A 137 -2.55 8.03 20.02
CA SER A 137 -3.95 7.57 20.10
C SER A 137 -4.67 7.70 18.76
N VAL A 138 -4.50 8.84 18.08
CA VAL A 138 -5.13 9.06 16.77
C VAL A 138 -4.54 8.15 15.71
N ARG A 139 -3.23 7.91 15.69
CA ARG A 139 -2.60 6.92 14.79
C ARG A 139 -3.10 5.51 15.03
N LEU A 140 -3.28 5.13 16.29
CA LEU A 140 -3.85 3.83 16.63
C LEU A 140 -5.29 3.71 16.11
N LEU A 141 -6.10 4.75 16.28
CA LEU A 141 -7.47 4.80 15.77
C LEU A 141 -7.51 4.70 14.25
N LEU A 142 -6.72 5.51 13.53
CA LEU A 142 -6.63 5.45 12.07
C LEU A 142 -6.14 4.07 11.59
N GLY A 143 -5.15 3.49 12.28
CA GLY A 143 -4.67 2.14 12.02
C GLY A 143 -5.74 1.07 12.24
N GLY A 144 -6.53 1.20 13.30
CA GLY A 144 -7.67 0.33 13.59
C GLY A 144 -8.76 0.40 12.52
N VAL A 145 -9.12 1.60 12.10
CA VAL A 145 -10.07 1.80 11.00
C VAL A 145 -9.55 1.15 9.70
N ARG A 146 -8.29 1.32 9.38
CA ARG A 146 -7.68 0.74 8.19
C ARG A 146 -7.53 -0.78 8.24
N ALA A 147 -7.43 -1.36 9.45
CA ALA A 147 -7.30 -2.81 9.61
C ALA A 147 -8.58 -3.57 9.24
N VAL A 148 -9.74 -2.89 9.24
CA VAL A 148 -11.03 -3.48 8.88
C VAL A 148 -11.25 -3.34 7.37
N PRO A 149 -11.47 -4.45 6.63
CA PRO A 149 -11.77 -4.39 5.20
C PRO A 149 -13.03 -3.55 4.91
N SER A 150 -13.01 -2.76 3.83
CA SER A 150 -14.13 -1.88 3.46
C SER A 150 -15.46 -2.63 3.26
N MET A 151 -15.43 -3.91 2.88
CA MET A 151 -16.64 -4.75 2.79
C MET A 151 -17.31 -4.98 4.14
N VAL A 152 -16.56 -5.05 5.24
CA VAL A 152 -17.14 -5.19 6.59
C VAL A 152 -17.91 -3.93 6.96
N TYR A 153 -17.35 -2.75 6.66
CA TYR A 153 -18.08 -1.49 6.82
C TYR A 153 -19.33 -1.43 5.95
N ALA A 154 -19.25 -1.91 4.70
CA ALA A 154 -20.41 -1.95 3.82
C ALA A 154 -21.53 -2.82 4.41
N LEU A 155 -21.22 -4.01 4.91
CA LEU A 155 -22.19 -4.88 5.57
C LEU A 155 -22.81 -4.23 6.81
N LEU A 156 -21.97 -3.57 7.64
CA LEU A 156 -22.44 -2.84 8.82
C LEU A 156 -23.44 -1.73 8.43
N PHE A 157 -23.11 -0.93 7.41
CA PHE A 157 -23.97 0.16 6.96
C PHE A 157 -25.21 -0.35 6.20
N VAL A 158 -25.15 -1.53 5.57
CA VAL A 158 -26.36 -2.18 5.01
C VAL A 158 -27.36 -2.53 6.13
N ILE A 159 -26.88 -2.98 7.28
CA ILE A 159 -27.75 -3.25 8.43
C ILE A 159 -28.39 -1.95 8.97
N LEU A 160 -27.65 -0.84 8.97
CA LEU A 160 -28.09 0.43 9.53
C LEU A 160 -28.94 1.27 8.57
N ALA A 161 -28.55 1.35 7.29
CA ALA A 161 -29.14 2.23 6.29
C ALA A 161 -29.90 1.49 5.19
N GLY A 162 -29.92 0.15 5.23
CA GLY A 162 -30.50 -0.68 4.17
C GLY A 162 -29.52 -0.90 3.00
N LEU A 163 -29.94 -1.81 2.10
CA LEU A 163 -29.23 -2.04 0.83
C LEU A 163 -29.37 -0.81 -0.07
N GLY A 164 -28.23 -0.24 -0.51
CA GLY A 164 -28.26 0.88 -1.45
C GLY A 164 -26.99 1.70 -1.50
N PRO A 165 -26.96 2.75 -2.34
CA PRO A 165 -25.81 3.62 -2.56
C PRO A 165 -25.31 4.31 -1.27
N VAL A 166 -26.20 4.59 -0.33
CA VAL A 166 -25.87 5.26 0.93
C VAL A 166 -24.93 4.41 1.79
N ALA A 167 -25.25 3.11 1.93
CA ALA A 167 -24.39 2.18 2.68
C ALA A 167 -22.99 2.10 2.07
N GLY A 168 -22.89 2.04 0.74
CA GLY A 168 -21.64 2.04 0.01
C GLY A 168 -20.84 3.33 0.21
N ALA A 169 -21.49 4.49 0.12
CA ALA A 169 -20.86 5.79 0.33
C ALA A 169 -20.32 5.95 1.76
N LEU A 170 -21.09 5.52 2.77
CA LEU A 170 -20.65 5.55 4.17
C LEU A 170 -19.46 4.62 4.41
N ALA A 171 -19.47 3.42 3.84
CA ALA A 171 -18.36 2.47 3.94
C ALA A 171 -17.06 3.03 3.32
N ILE A 172 -17.18 3.65 2.14
CA ILE A 172 -16.06 4.34 1.47
C ILE A 172 -15.59 5.52 2.33
N GLY A 173 -16.50 6.30 2.90
CA GLY A 173 -16.18 7.43 3.75
C GLY A 173 -15.34 7.04 4.95
N VAL A 174 -15.74 6.00 5.68
CA VAL A 174 -14.97 5.49 6.83
C VAL A 174 -13.60 4.95 6.39
N GLY A 175 -13.54 4.17 5.31
CA GLY A 175 -12.26 3.70 4.75
C GLY A 175 -11.34 4.86 4.37
N THR A 176 -11.89 5.91 3.75
CA THR A 176 -11.16 7.13 3.36
C THR A 176 -10.55 7.84 4.57
N VAL A 177 -11.27 7.89 5.71
CA VAL A 177 -10.72 8.46 6.96
C VAL A 177 -9.47 7.71 7.41
N GLY A 178 -9.50 6.38 7.42
CA GLY A 178 -8.35 5.57 7.83
C GLY A 178 -7.15 5.72 6.90
N ASP A 179 -7.42 5.64 5.60
CA ASP A 179 -6.38 5.64 4.57
C ASP A 179 -5.77 7.05 4.38
N LEU A 180 -6.59 8.06 4.05
CA LEU A 180 -6.11 9.42 3.82
C LEU A 180 -5.64 10.10 5.11
N GLY A 181 -6.29 9.84 6.25
CA GLY A 181 -5.87 10.43 7.52
C GLY A 181 -4.44 10.05 7.87
N ARG A 182 -4.04 8.82 7.63
CA ARG A 182 -2.66 8.40 7.84
C ARG A 182 -1.69 9.05 6.85
N LEU A 183 -2.03 9.07 5.56
CA LEU A 183 -1.18 9.69 4.54
C LEU A 183 -0.99 11.18 4.79
N PHE A 184 -2.06 11.88 5.18
CA PHE A 184 -1.99 13.30 5.54
C PHE A 184 -1.10 13.56 6.76
N ALA A 185 -1.10 12.64 7.75
CA ALA A 185 -0.19 12.73 8.88
C ALA A 185 1.28 12.54 8.45
N ASP A 186 1.54 11.55 7.61
CA ASP A 186 2.88 11.24 7.13
C ASP A 186 3.42 12.42 6.28
N GLU A 187 2.64 13.00 5.36
CA GLU A 187 3.02 14.20 4.59
C GLU A 187 3.24 15.44 5.49
N MET A 188 2.42 15.61 6.53
CA MET A 188 2.58 16.71 7.48
C MET A 188 3.88 16.63 8.28
N GLU A 189 4.42 15.43 8.47
CA GLU A 189 5.68 15.22 9.18
C GLU A 189 6.92 15.46 8.32
N GLU A 190 6.79 15.43 6.99
CA GLU A 190 7.89 15.59 6.02
C GLU A 190 8.13 17.04 5.57
N ILE A 191 7.41 18.02 6.16
CA ILE A 191 7.53 19.42 5.78
C ILE A 191 8.86 20.06 6.24
N ASP A 192 9.23 21.17 5.61
CA ASP A 192 10.32 22.05 6.08
C ASP A 192 9.85 22.84 7.32
N GLU A 193 10.56 22.70 8.42
CA GLU A 193 10.26 23.41 9.67
C GLU A 193 10.72 24.88 9.65
N THR A 194 11.56 25.31 8.72
CA THR A 194 12.05 26.71 8.64
C THR A 194 10.93 27.75 8.52
N PRO A 195 9.93 27.56 7.61
CA PRO A 195 8.78 28.50 7.55
C PRO A 195 7.91 28.42 8.80
N VAL A 196 7.84 27.25 9.45
CA VAL A 196 7.04 27.05 10.67
C VAL A 196 7.65 27.84 11.83
N GLU A 197 8.98 27.77 12.01
CA GLU A 197 9.70 28.54 13.03
C GLU A 197 9.59 30.05 12.78
N ALA A 198 9.67 30.49 11.51
CA ALA A 198 9.51 31.89 11.14
C ALA A 198 8.13 32.45 11.53
N VAL A 199 7.04 31.67 11.29
CA VAL A 199 5.69 32.07 11.71
C VAL A 199 5.54 32.02 13.24
N ALA A 200 6.07 31.00 13.89
CA ALA A 200 6.01 30.85 15.33
C ALA A 200 6.75 31.98 16.06
N SER A 201 7.85 32.52 15.51
CA SER A 201 8.62 33.62 16.08
C SER A 201 7.83 34.93 16.13
N THR A 202 6.75 35.08 15.34
CA THR A 202 5.82 36.23 15.41
C THR A 202 4.86 36.17 16.60
N GLY A 203 4.90 35.09 17.40
CA GLY A 203 3.96 34.86 18.51
C GLY A 203 2.66 34.19 18.07
N ALA A 204 2.59 33.68 16.86
CA ALA A 204 1.42 32.96 16.36
C ALA A 204 1.18 31.67 17.17
N GLY A 205 -0.10 31.41 17.51
CA GLY A 205 -0.49 30.20 18.22
C GLY A 205 -0.40 28.95 17.31
N ALA A 206 -0.42 27.75 17.89
CA ALA A 206 -0.25 26.49 17.18
C ALA A 206 -1.21 26.30 15.98
N VAL A 207 -2.47 26.68 16.13
CA VAL A 207 -3.48 26.58 15.05
C VAL A 207 -3.15 27.51 13.89
N SER A 208 -2.82 28.79 14.17
CA SER A 208 -2.45 29.73 13.13
C SER A 208 -1.12 29.35 12.44
N THR A 209 -0.14 28.85 13.18
CA THR A 209 1.11 28.36 12.62
C THR A 209 0.86 27.15 11.70
N THR A 210 -0.01 26.23 12.12
CA THR A 210 -0.38 25.09 11.26
C THR A 210 -1.10 25.56 9.99
N ALA A 211 -2.04 26.46 10.11
CA ALA A 211 -2.79 26.95 8.96
C ALA A 211 -1.95 27.80 7.98
N ALA A 212 -1.04 28.62 8.50
CA ALA A 212 -0.27 29.55 7.68
C ALA A 212 1.05 29.01 7.17
N ALA A 213 1.70 28.08 7.90
CA ALA A 213 3.03 27.60 7.56
C ALA A 213 3.06 26.10 7.17
N ARG A 214 2.26 25.24 7.80
CA ARG A 214 2.30 23.80 7.52
C ARG A 214 1.36 23.42 6.38
N LEU A 215 0.07 23.77 6.44
CA LEU A 215 -0.92 23.37 5.43
C LEU A 215 -0.55 23.78 4.00
N PRO A 216 -0.01 24.98 3.72
CA PRO A 216 0.38 25.35 2.36
C PRO A 216 1.43 24.44 1.75
N GLN A 217 2.35 23.91 2.55
CA GLN A 217 3.43 23.04 2.08
C GLN A 217 2.90 21.68 1.62
N VAL A 218 1.87 21.13 2.28
CA VAL A 218 1.32 19.80 2.00
C VAL A 218 0.13 19.83 1.04
N THR A 219 -0.37 20.98 0.66
CA THR A 219 -1.61 21.12 -0.15
C THR A 219 -1.51 20.34 -1.46
N THR A 220 -0.38 20.43 -2.17
CA THR A 220 -0.19 19.74 -3.45
C THR A 220 -0.19 18.21 -3.27
N ALA A 221 0.49 17.71 -2.25
CA ALA A 221 0.51 16.28 -1.92
C ALA A 221 -0.89 15.79 -1.49
N TYR A 222 -1.60 16.57 -0.69
CA TYR A 222 -2.97 16.24 -0.28
C TYR A 222 -3.92 16.13 -1.47
N VAL A 223 -3.87 17.09 -2.40
CA VAL A 223 -4.69 17.01 -3.63
C VAL A 223 -4.35 15.78 -4.46
N ALA A 224 -3.07 15.46 -4.60
CA ALA A 224 -2.64 14.24 -5.32
C ALA A 224 -3.19 12.96 -4.66
N TRP A 225 -3.11 12.87 -3.32
CA TRP A 225 -3.67 11.74 -2.58
C TRP A 225 -5.19 11.65 -2.66
N ILE A 226 -5.89 12.78 -2.61
CA ILE A 226 -7.35 12.84 -2.75
C ILE A 226 -7.77 12.29 -4.12
N LEU A 227 -7.13 12.74 -5.21
CA LEU A 227 -7.42 12.28 -6.56
C LEU A 227 -7.11 10.79 -6.75
N PHE A 228 -5.98 10.33 -6.21
CA PHE A 228 -5.61 8.92 -6.24
C PHE A 228 -6.61 8.04 -5.48
N TYR A 229 -7.04 8.46 -4.28
CA TYR A 229 -8.04 7.72 -3.53
C TYR A 229 -9.43 7.81 -4.13
N LEU A 230 -9.77 8.88 -4.81
CA LEU A 230 -11.02 8.95 -5.57
C LEU A 230 -11.06 7.88 -6.67
N GLU A 231 -9.95 7.67 -7.39
CA GLU A 231 -9.81 6.60 -8.38
C GLU A 231 -9.97 5.21 -7.73
N ILE A 232 -9.25 4.95 -6.62
CA ILE A 232 -9.35 3.70 -5.88
C ILE A 232 -10.79 3.46 -5.40
N ASN A 233 -11.44 4.47 -4.87
CA ASN A 233 -12.80 4.39 -4.36
C ASN A 233 -13.82 4.20 -5.48
N ALA A 234 -13.61 4.76 -6.67
CA ALA A 234 -14.42 4.48 -7.85
C ALA A 234 -14.34 2.98 -8.25
N ARG A 235 -13.17 2.39 -8.13
CA ARG A 235 -12.99 0.95 -8.37
C ARG A 235 -13.64 0.08 -7.29
N LYS A 236 -13.51 0.46 -6.02
CA LYS A 236 -14.18 -0.23 -4.89
C LYS A 236 -15.70 -0.14 -4.99
N SER A 237 -16.25 1.00 -5.40
CA SER A 237 -17.68 1.24 -5.50
C SER A 237 -18.37 0.42 -6.60
N SER A 238 -17.66 0.05 -7.67
CA SER A 238 -18.19 -0.82 -8.72
C SER A 238 -18.59 -2.21 -8.19
N VAL A 239 -17.82 -2.73 -7.24
CA VAL A 239 -18.12 -4.01 -6.57
C VAL A 239 -19.31 -3.86 -5.60
N LEU A 240 -19.39 -2.76 -4.88
CA LEU A 240 -20.46 -2.49 -3.91
C LEU A 240 -21.80 -2.19 -4.60
N GLY A 241 -21.80 -1.48 -5.74
CA GLY A 241 -23.00 -1.16 -6.53
C GLY A 241 -23.61 -2.38 -7.21
N SER A 242 -22.80 -3.30 -7.72
CA SER A 242 -23.27 -4.53 -8.38
C SER A 242 -24.00 -5.48 -7.41
N SER A 243 -23.50 -5.60 -6.18
CA SER A 243 -24.11 -6.45 -5.15
C SER A 243 -25.50 -5.93 -4.67
N ALA A 244 -25.67 -4.60 -4.63
CA ALA A 244 -26.94 -3.98 -4.30
C ALA A 244 -28.03 -4.26 -5.35
N ARG A 245 -27.67 -4.28 -6.64
CA ARG A 245 -28.60 -4.57 -7.74
C ARG A 245 -29.00 -6.06 -7.82
N ALA A 246 -28.05 -6.96 -7.60
CA ALA A 246 -28.34 -8.40 -7.57
C ALA A 246 -29.37 -8.75 -6.48
N GLY A 247 -29.32 -8.08 -5.32
CA GLY A 247 -30.28 -8.24 -4.25
C GLY A 247 -31.68 -7.65 -4.54
N LEU A 248 -31.77 -6.67 -5.43
CA LEU A 248 -33.07 -6.08 -5.86
C LEU A 248 -33.75 -6.89 -6.97
N ALA A 249 -32.97 -7.54 -7.84
CA ALA A 249 -33.49 -8.37 -8.93
C ALA A 249 -34.05 -9.74 -8.46
N SER A 250 -33.69 -10.14 -7.23
CA SER A 250 -34.17 -11.41 -6.62
C SER A 250 -35.47 -11.28 -5.79
N ARG A 251 -36.08 -10.10 -5.74
CA ARG A 251 -37.40 -9.83 -5.11
C ARG A 251 -38.44 -9.53 -6.14
#